data_27710f2e71bcf72d9b231c45dda4be66
#
_entry.id   27710f2e71bcf72d9b231c45dda4be66
#
_cell.length_a   1.000
_cell.length_b   1.000
_cell.length_c   1.000
_cell.angle_alpha   90.00
_cell.angle_beta   90.00
_cell.angle_gamma   90.00
#
_symmetry.space_group_name_H-M   'P 1'
#
loop_
_entity.id
_entity.type
_entity.pdbx_description
1 polymer ?
#
loop_
_entity_poly.entity_id
_entity_poly.type
_entity_poly.pdbx_seq_one_letter_code
_entity_poly.pdbx_strand_id
1 'polypeptide(L)'
;MNKLLSTGAILASSTIAAHAGGLERADQSVLFMFEKGSYAEIALGHVNPSVSGSLDAAPSVTSGDMLESYTTGSLSYKTQLNDQWHVGIQLSEPHGADVAYPTSTDLPFPYGTAYPLQGTTAQVDITNLTAIVRYQANENVSVYGGMRVGTASGKVDIPLQGYTMSTNRQADYGYLAGVAYERPDIALRVALTYNSAITHEFSVEENGAPSLPFETTMPQSVNLEFQTGIAADTLLFGVVRWVDWSEFDISPAGYAMATGGDSLVSYDEDTVSYRLGIGRQFTDAWSGALTIGYEGQSSGFTGNLGPTNGYTTVGVAASYTHDNMKITAGIQYAAIGEANTDLGAFGTTTFDDNSAIGAGVRIGFSY
;
A
#
# COMPACT_ATOMS: atom_id res chain seq x y z
N MET A 1 -30.46 6.38 -30.55
CA MET A 1 -30.70 6.60 -29.10
C MET A 1 -29.53 5.97 -28.39
N ASN A 2 -28.54 6.79 -28.07
CA ASN A 2 -27.32 6.37 -27.39
C ASN A 2 -27.72 5.94 -25.97
N LYS A 3 -27.61 4.66 -25.64
CA LYS A 3 -27.52 4.22 -24.27
C LYS A 3 -26.17 4.75 -23.77
N LEU A 4 -26.21 5.97 -23.20
CA LEU A 4 -25.12 6.57 -22.50
C LEU A 4 -24.64 5.56 -21.46
N LEU A 5 -23.36 5.32 -21.43
CA LEU A 5 -22.58 4.64 -20.40
C LEU A 5 -22.99 5.13 -19.00
N SER A 6 -24.16 4.67 -18.54
CA SER A 6 -24.74 5.06 -17.26
C SER A 6 -24.28 4.16 -16.11
N THR A 7 -23.26 3.38 -16.37
CA THR A 7 -22.60 2.62 -15.34
C THR A 7 -21.15 3.03 -15.40
N GLY A 8 -20.75 3.96 -14.57
CA GLY A 8 -19.35 4.24 -14.33
C GLY A 8 -18.68 2.94 -13.98
N ALA A 9 -18.13 2.28 -15.00
CA ALA A 9 -17.29 1.13 -14.79
C ALA A 9 -16.01 1.65 -14.14
N ILE A 10 -16.09 1.96 -12.83
CA ILE A 10 -14.90 2.07 -12.03
C ILE A 10 -14.40 0.63 -11.90
N LEU A 11 -13.63 0.22 -12.90
CA LEU A 11 -12.60 -0.80 -12.74
C LEU A 11 -11.45 -0.15 -11.94
N ALA A 12 -11.82 0.70 -10.97
CA ALA A 12 -10.89 1.19 -10.01
C ALA A 12 -10.44 -0.01 -9.22
N SER A 13 -9.32 -0.51 -9.67
CA SER A 13 -8.29 -1.10 -8.86
C SER A 13 -8.81 -1.66 -7.52
N SER A 14 -9.31 -2.89 -7.52
CA SER A 14 -8.92 -3.78 -6.44
C SER A 14 -7.41 -3.89 -6.60
N THR A 15 -6.71 -2.90 -6.12
CA THR A 15 -5.28 -2.87 -6.11
C THR A 15 -4.84 -3.80 -5.01
N ILE A 16 -4.58 -5.01 -5.40
CA ILE A 16 -3.63 -5.79 -4.70
C ILE A 16 -2.31 -5.14 -5.09
N ALA A 17 -1.92 -4.16 -4.30
CA ALA A 17 -0.66 -3.52 -4.49
C ALA A 17 0.40 -4.43 -3.91
N ALA A 18 1.11 -5.14 -4.75
CA ALA A 18 2.45 -5.56 -4.40
C ALA A 18 3.29 -4.30 -4.54
N HIS A 19 3.44 -3.54 -3.46
CA HIS A 19 4.30 -2.36 -3.42
C HIS A 19 5.69 -2.79 -2.94
N ALA A 20 6.71 -2.38 -3.66
CA ALA A 20 8.09 -2.57 -3.28
C ALA A 20 8.67 -1.32 -2.61
N GLY A 21 7.94 -0.21 -2.59
CA GLY A 21 8.33 1.03 -1.93
C GLY A 21 7.66 1.19 -0.57
N GLY A 22 8.45 1.22 0.50
CA GLY A 22 7.96 1.46 1.85
C GLY A 22 7.03 0.36 2.39
N LEU A 23 6.16 0.77 3.31
CA LEU A 23 5.18 -0.13 3.96
C LEU A 23 3.81 -0.12 3.28
N GLU A 24 3.68 0.31 2.03
CA GLU A 24 2.37 0.45 1.38
C GLU A 24 1.69 -0.88 1.10
N ARG A 25 0.37 -0.95 1.38
CA ARG A 25 -0.53 -2.06 1.04
C ARG A 25 -1.74 -1.63 0.22
N ALA A 26 -2.06 -0.32 0.20
CA ALA A 26 -3.15 0.23 -0.59
C ALA A 26 -2.96 1.73 -0.88
N ASP A 27 -3.45 2.19 -2.03
CA ASP A 27 -3.30 3.57 -2.53
C ASP A 27 -4.07 4.65 -1.76
N GLN A 28 -4.85 4.32 -0.74
CA GLN A 28 -5.72 5.27 -0.03
C GLN A 28 -6.71 6.00 -0.97
N SER A 29 -7.26 5.29 -1.94
CA SER A 29 -8.19 5.83 -2.93
C SER A 29 -9.51 6.27 -2.31
N VAL A 30 -10.05 7.39 -2.79
CA VAL A 30 -11.36 7.92 -2.39
C VAL A 30 -12.43 7.73 -3.48
N LEU A 31 -12.17 6.90 -4.48
CA LEU A 31 -13.04 6.77 -5.66
C LEU A 31 -14.45 6.26 -5.36
N PHE A 32 -14.65 5.56 -4.24
CA PHE A 32 -16.00 5.16 -3.79
C PHE A 32 -16.93 6.36 -3.56
N MET A 33 -16.38 7.55 -3.26
CA MET A 33 -17.14 8.79 -3.10
C MET A 33 -17.80 9.29 -4.38
N PHE A 34 -17.37 8.78 -5.54
CA PHE A 34 -17.88 9.15 -6.86
C PHE A 34 -18.90 8.16 -7.42
N GLU A 35 -19.20 7.08 -6.69
CA GLU A 35 -20.29 6.18 -7.05
C GLU A 35 -21.64 6.87 -6.98
N LYS A 36 -22.60 6.43 -7.78
CA LYS A 36 -23.95 7.05 -7.83
C LYS A 36 -24.79 6.62 -6.63
N GLY A 37 -25.67 7.51 -6.19
CA GLY A 37 -26.60 7.25 -5.08
C GLY A 37 -25.91 6.94 -3.77
N SER A 38 -26.46 6.04 -2.99
CA SER A 38 -25.78 5.43 -1.85
C SER A 38 -25.02 4.19 -2.32
N TYR A 39 -23.83 3.97 -1.75
CA TYR A 39 -22.95 2.89 -2.17
C TYR A 39 -22.23 2.28 -0.96
N ALA A 40 -22.17 0.97 -0.94
CA ALA A 40 -21.38 0.22 0.03
C ALA A 40 -20.42 -0.72 -0.69
N GLU A 41 -19.22 -0.90 -0.16
CA GLU A 41 -18.19 -1.72 -0.77
C GLU A 41 -17.40 -2.49 0.29
N ILE A 42 -17.13 -3.75 0.02
CA ILE A 42 -16.12 -4.54 0.72
C ILE A 42 -15.08 -5.00 -0.29
N ALA A 43 -13.81 -4.86 0.04
CA ALA A 43 -12.71 -5.38 -0.74
C ALA A 43 -11.77 -6.19 0.14
N LEU A 44 -11.28 -7.32 -0.40
CA LEU A 44 -10.30 -8.20 0.23
C LEU A 44 -9.24 -8.53 -0.79
N GLY A 45 -7.97 -8.48 -0.37
CA GLY A 45 -6.81 -8.84 -1.15
C GLY A 45 -5.88 -9.74 -0.36
N HIS A 46 -5.22 -10.67 -1.05
CA HIS A 46 -4.16 -11.50 -0.51
C HIS A 46 -2.95 -11.39 -1.42
N VAL A 47 -1.78 -11.17 -0.82
CA VAL A 47 -0.50 -11.02 -1.51
C VAL A 47 0.47 -12.07 -0.97
N ASN A 48 1.14 -12.75 -1.87
CA ASN A 48 2.19 -13.71 -1.58
C ASN A 48 3.48 -13.21 -2.25
N PRO A 49 4.35 -12.49 -1.50
CA PRO A 49 5.67 -12.11 -1.97
C PRO A 49 6.61 -13.30 -1.97
N SER A 50 7.66 -13.23 -2.75
CA SER A 50 8.84 -14.11 -2.69
C SER A 50 10.06 -13.21 -2.82
N VAL A 51 10.71 -12.96 -1.69
CA VAL A 51 11.84 -12.02 -1.57
C VAL A 51 12.99 -12.70 -0.85
N SER A 52 14.07 -12.91 -1.58
CA SER A 52 15.29 -13.53 -1.08
C SER A 52 16.52 -12.84 -1.63
N GLY A 53 17.60 -12.85 -0.87
CA GLY A 53 18.89 -12.29 -1.27
C GLY A 53 20.05 -13.21 -0.94
N SER A 54 21.20 -12.93 -1.53
CA SER A 54 22.46 -13.68 -1.34
C SER A 54 23.52 -12.75 -0.77
N LEU A 55 24.29 -13.24 0.19
CA LEU A 55 25.41 -12.50 0.75
C LEU A 55 26.53 -12.36 -0.31
N ASP A 56 26.96 -11.15 -0.63
CA ASP A 56 27.90 -10.89 -1.73
C ASP A 56 29.27 -11.55 -1.48
N ALA A 57 29.70 -11.59 -0.21
CA ALA A 57 30.95 -12.26 0.21
C ALA A 57 30.86 -13.79 0.16
N ALA A 58 29.67 -14.36 0.18
CA ALA A 58 29.40 -15.79 0.19
C ALA A 58 28.03 -16.10 -0.46
N PRO A 59 27.92 -16.13 -1.81
CA PRO A 59 26.63 -16.26 -2.51
C PRO A 59 25.83 -17.55 -2.24
N SER A 60 26.42 -18.55 -1.61
CA SER A 60 25.71 -19.72 -1.14
C SER A 60 24.96 -19.52 0.19
N VAL A 61 25.22 -18.42 0.88
CA VAL A 61 24.52 -17.99 2.11
C VAL A 61 23.39 -17.07 1.69
N THR A 62 22.15 -17.57 1.75
CA THR A 62 20.95 -16.85 1.32
C THR A 62 20.06 -16.51 2.51
N SER A 63 19.33 -15.40 2.37
CA SER A 63 18.32 -15.00 3.36
C SER A 63 17.14 -15.98 3.45
N GLY A 64 16.94 -16.79 2.40
CA GLY A 64 15.66 -17.46 2.16
C GLY A 64 14.56 -16.44 1.87
N ASP A 65 13.33 -16.91 1.66
CA ASP A 65 12.16 -16.04 1.50
C ASP A 65 11.81 -15.39 2.84
N MET A 66 11.92 -14.06 2.91
CA MET A 66 11.87 -13.34 4.19
C MET A 66 10.63 -12.44 4.34
N LEU A 67 9.81 -12.27 3.30
CA LEU A 67 8.53 -11.57 3.40
C LEU A 67 7.39 -12.57 3.51
N GLU A 68 6.57 -12.43 4.55
CA GLU A 68 5.39 -13.27 4.71
C GLU A 68 4.22 -12.81 3.84
N SER A 69 3.36 -13.76 3.51
CA SER A 69 2.10 -13.44 2.83
C SER A 69 1.17 -12.69 3.77
N TYR A 70 0.41 -11.74 3.22
CA TYR A 70 -0.54 -10.96 4.00
C TYR A 70 -1.90 -10.83 3.31
N THR A 71 -2.92 -10.58 4.13
CA THR A 71 -4.26 -10.24 3.68
C THR A 71 -4.57 -8.81 4.08
N THR A 72 -5.13 -8.02 3.17
CA THR A 72 -5.56 -6.65 3.45
C THR A 72 -7.02 -6.49 3.06
N GLY A 73 -7.71 -5.57 3.73
CA GLY A 73 -9.12 -5.34 3.49
C GLY A 73 -9.53 -3.88 3.58
N SER A 74 -10.66 -3.58 2.96
CA SER A 74 -11.33 -2.30 3.14
C SER A 74 -12.84 -2.45 3.15
N LEU A 75 -13.49 -1.58 3.91
CA LEU A 75 -14.93 -1.43 3.96
C LEU A 75 -15.26 0.04 3.75
N SER A 76 -16.07 0.36 2.75
CA SER A 76 -16.45 1.72 2.43
C SER A 76 -17.97 1.85 2.35
N TYR A 77 -18.48 2.96 2.84
CA TYR A 77 -19.88 3.35 2.67
C TYR A 77 -19.97 4.82 2.31
N LYS A 78 -20.85 5.13 1.38
CA LYS A 78 -21.11 6.50 0.95
C LYS A 78 -22.61 6.68 0.76
N THR A 79 -23.13 7.84 1.16
CA THR A 79 -24.51 8.24 0.87
C THR A 79 -24.59 9.68 0.36
N GLN A 80 -25.58 9.92 -0.48
CA GLN A 80 -25.92 11.24 -0.97
C GLN A 80 -26.97 11.86 -0.07
N LEU A 81 -26.66 13.00 0.56
CA LEU A 81 -27.60 13.71 1.42
C LEU A 81 -28.57 14.58 0.58
N ASN A 82 -28.05 15.16 -0.49
CA ASN A 82 -28.81 15.91 -1.51
C ASN A 82 -27.94 16.02 -2.78
N ASP A 83 -28.39 16.77 -3.78
CA ASP A 83 -27.71 16.89 -5.07
C ASP A 83 -26.27 17.45 -4.97
N GLN A 84 -25.95 18.14 -3.89
CA GLN A 84 -24.63 18.76 -3.70
C GLN A 84 -23.76 18.07 -2.64
N TRP A 85 -24.36 17.48 -1.62
CA TRP A 85 -23.62 16.95 -0.47
C TRP A 85 -23.64 15.43 -0.40
N HIS A 86 -22.44 14.88 -0.33
CA HIS A 86 -22.23 13.46 -0.14
C HIS A 86 -21.34 13.25 1.09
N VAL A 87 -21.59 12.20 1.84
CA VAL A 87 -20.76 11.80 2.98
C VAL A 87 -20.36 10.34 2.81
N GLY A 88 -19.17 10.01 3.29
CA GLY A 88 -18.65 8.65 3.22
C GLY A 88 -17.75 8.33 4.41
N ILE A 89 -17.60 7.04 4.65
CA ILE A 89 -16.69 6.48 5.64
C ILE A 89 -15.98 5.29 5.03
N GLN A 90 -14.70 5.14 5.34
CA GLN A 90 -13.88 4.03 4.90
C GLN A 90 -13.01 3.53 6.04
N LEU A 91 -13.01 2.22 6.25
CA LEU A 91 -12.03 1.49 7.05
C LEU A 91 -11.07 0.79 6.08
N SER A 92 -9.76 0.91 6.27
CA SER A 92 -8.76 0.32 5.39
C SER A 92 -7.44 0.04 6.12
N GLU A 93 -6.62 -0.80 5.53
CA GLU A 93 -5.27 -1.15 5.98
C GLU A 93 -4.25 -0.69 4.92
N PRO A 94 -3.92 0.61 4.87
CA PRO A 94 -3.11 1.16 3.78
C PRO A 94 -1.63 0.83 3.88
N HIS A 95 -1.14 0.50 5.06
CA HIS A 95 0.28 0.20 5.31
C HIS A 95 0.42 -0.99 6.26
N GLY A 96 1.57 -1.64 6.19
CA GLY A 96 1.94 -2.73 7.08
C GLY A 96 3.16 -3.50 6.57
N ALA A 97 3.79 -4.28 7.44
CA ALA A 97 4.87 -5.17 7.10
C ALA A 97 4.75 -6.47 7.88
N ASP A 98 5.09 -7.58 7.24
CA ASP A 98 5.24 -8.89 7.84
C ASP A 98 6.55 -9.51 7.33
N VAL A 99 7.56 -9.55 8.19
CA VAL A 99 8.93 -10.00 7.90
C VAL A 99 9.25 -11.18 8.80
N ALA A 100 9.77 -12.25 8.21
CA ALA A 100 10.24 -13.41 8.96
C ALA A 100 11.40 -14.08 8.20
N TYR A 101 12.63 -13.78 8.59
CA TYR A 101 13.78 -14.50 8.09
C TYR A 101 13.77 -15.95 8.56
N PRO A 102 13.88 -16.93 7.64
CA PRO A 102 13.91 -18.35 8.01
C PRO A 102 14.97 -18.66 9.07
N THR A 103 14.65 -19.57 9.98
CA THR A 103 15.59 -20.05 10.99
C THR A 103 16.45 -21.18 10.43
N SER A 104 17.69 -21.29 10.93
CA SER A 104 18.60 -22.39 10.64
C SER A 104 19.16 -22.98 11.93
N THR A 105 19.60 -24.24 11.89
CA THR A 105 20.36 -24.90 12.98
C THR A 105 21.85 -24.61 12.87
N ASP A 106 22.31 -24.08 11.73
CA ASP A 106 23.71 -23.71 11.53
C ASP A 106 24.03 -22.38 12.23
N LEU A 107 25.31 -22.18 12.50
CA LEU A 107 25.80 -20.88 12.98
C LEU A 107 25.71 -19.84 11.87
N PRO A 108 25.47 -18.56 12.20
CA PRO A 108 25.54 -17.47 11.24
C PRO A 108 26.93 -17.36 10.62
N PHE A 109 26.97 -16.95 9.35
CA PHE A 109 28.21 -16.58 8.67
C PHE A 109 28.97 -15.48 9.48
N PRO A 110 30.31 -15.51 9.61
CA PRO A 110 31.26 -16.41 8.95
C PRO A 110 31.58 -17.70 9.69
N TYR A 111 30.93 -17.99 10.81
CA TYR A 111 31.22 -19.17 11.64
C TYR A 111 30.45 -20.42 11.19
N GLY A 112 29.46 -20.26 10.32
CA GLY A 112 28.64 -21.30 9.72
C GLY A 112 28.10 -20.87 8.35
N THR A 113 27.01 -21.49 7.91
CA THR A 113 26.39 -21.28 6.59
C THR A 113 25.03 -20.59 6.65
N ALA A 114 24.54 -20.27 7.86
CA ALA A 114 23.27 -19.58 7.99
C ALA A 114 23.40 -18.07 7.71
N TYR A 115 22.33 -17.50 7.17
CA TYR A 115 22.25 -16.05 6.94
C TYR A 115 22.34 -15.28 8.27
N PRO A 116 23.05 -14.15 8.34
CA PRO A 116 23.23 -13.43 9.61
C PRO A 116 21.94 -13.03 10.30
N LEU A 117 20.91 -12.62 9.57
CA LEU A 117 19.60 -12.22 10.13
C LEU A 117 18.61 -13.40 10.31
N GLN A 118 19.07 -14.66 10.28
CA GLN A 118 18.19 -15.80 10.54
C GLN A 118 17.34 -15.62 11.80
N GLY A 119 16.04 -15.92 11.72
CA GLY A 119 15.11 -15.82 12.84
C GLY A 119 14.66 -14.41 13.18
N THR A 120 15.15 -13.38 12.45
CA THR A 120 14.65 -12.02 12.61
C THR A 120 13.20 -11.94 12.15
N THR A 121 12.36 -11.30 12.96
CA THR A 121 10.96 -11.02 12.63
C THR A 121 10.66 -9.53 12.84
N ALA A 122 9.80 -8.97 11.98
CA ALA A 122 9.25 -7.63 12.16
C ALA A 122 7.81 -7.60 11.68
N GLN A 123 6.96 -6.90 12.42
CA GLN A 123 5.56 -6.70 12.08
C GLN A 123 5.15 -5.25 12.32
N VAL A 124 4.45 -4.67 11.36
CA VAL A 124 3.83 -3.35 11.47
C VAL A 124 2.37 -3.47 11.04
N ASP A 125 1.45 -3.08 11.92
CA ASP A 125 0.02 -3.08 11.67
C ASP A 125 -0.52 -1.65 11.68
N ILE A 126 -1.12 -1.22 10.58
CA ILE A 126 -1.72 0.11 10.46
C ILE A 126 -3.12 0.01 9.88
N THR A 127 -4.09 0.58 10.61
CA THR A 127 -5.49 0.65 10.20
C THR A 127 -5.97 2.08 10.21
N ASN A 128 -6.63 2.52 9.14
CA ASN A 128 -7.17 3.87 9.01
C ASN A 128 -8.71 3.85 8.94
N LEU A 129 -9.34 4.68 9.75
CA LEU A 129 -10.75 5.06 9.63
C LEU A 129 -10.81 6.47 9.06
N THR A 130 -11.46 6.65 7.91
CA THR A 130 -11.55 7.93 7.20
C THR A 130 -13.02 8.34 7.04
N ALA A 131 -13.39 9.53 7.47
CA ALA A 131 -14.69 10.15 7.21
C ALA A 131 -14.53 11.28 6.23
N ILE A 132 -15.34 11.30 5.16
CA ILE A 132 -15.20 12.22 4.01
C ILE A 132 -16.52 12.94 3.76
N VAL A 133 -16.43 14.22 3.49
CA VAL A 133 -17.52 15.04 2.95
C VAL A 133 -17.11 15.55 1.57
N ARG A 134 -17.98 15.35 0.56
CA ARG A 134 -17.81 15.88 -0.81
C ARG A 134 -18.93 16.86 -1.10
N TYR A 135 -18.55 18.04 -1.61
CA TYR A 135 -19.44 19.07 -2.09
C TYR A 135 -19.36 19.18 -3.61
N GLN A 136 -20.48 18.96 -4.29
CA GLN A 136 -20.62 19.15 -5.73
C GLN A 136 -20.90 20.62 -6.02
N ALA A 137 -19.89 21.38 -6.43
CA ALA A 137 -20.00 22.82 -6.66
C ALA A 137 -20.81 23.15 -7.93
N ASN A 138 -20.69 22.30 -8.95
CA ASN A 138 -21.49 22.35 -10.18
C ASN A 138 -21.46 20.96 -10.87
N GLU A 139 -22.04 20.82 -12.05
CA GLU A 139 -22.14 19.56 -12.79
C GLU A 139 -20.79 18.88 -13.05
N ASN A 140 -19.70 19.63 -13.06
CA ASN A 140 -18.38 19.13 -13.43
C ASN A 140 -17.35 19.16 -12.29
N VAL A 141 -17.52 20.01 -11.26
CA VAL A 141 -16.50 20.24 -10.24
C VAL A 141 -17.03 19.89 -8.87
N SER A 142 -16.27 19.12 -8.15
CA SER A 142 -16.48 18.87 -6.73
C SER A 142 -15.20 19.06 -5.92
N VAL A 143 -15.36 19.43 -4.66
CA VAL A 143 -14.30 19.48 -3.65
C VAL A 143 -14.66 18.55 -2.52
N TYR A 144 -13.66 17.98 -1.86
CA TYR A 144 -13.89 17.10 -0.74
C TYR A 144 -12.80 17.25 0.31
N GLY A 145 -13.16 16.89 1.52
CA GLY A 145 -12.25 16.84 2.64
C GLY A 145 -12.71 15.82 3.67
N GLY A 146 -11.80 15.42 4.53
CA GLY A 146 -12.11 14.40 5.50
C GLY A 146 -11.12 14.35 6.66
N MET A 147 -11.56 13.70 7.73
CA MET A 147 -10.73 13.38 8.89
C MET A 147 -10.32 11.92 8.83
N ARG A 148 -9.08 11.65 9.22
CA ARG A 148 -8.49 10.32 9.27
C ARG A 148 -8.06 10.01 10.71
N VAL A 149 -8.38 8.81 11.17
CA VAL A 149 -7.88 8.26 12.43
C VAL A 149 -7.03 7.06 12.05
N GLY A 150 -5.71 7.17 12.22
CA GLY A 150 -4.77 6.09 12.02
C GLY A 150 -4.46 5.40 13.33
N THR A 151 -4.51 4.06 13.37
CA THR A 151 -3.97 3.28 14.48
C THR A 151 -2.76 2.51 14.00
N ALA A 152 -1.68 2.54 14.78
CA ALA A 152 -0.43 1.87 14.44
C ALA A 152 0.11 1.08 15.64
N SER A 153 0.82 -0.02 15.37
CA SER A 153 1.61 -0.78 16.33
C SER A 153 2.72 -1.54 15.60
N GLY A 154 3.82 -1.85 16.29
CA GLY A 154 4.94 -2.56 15.72
C GLY A 154 5.61 -3.51 16.70
N LYS A 155 6.27 -4.54 16.15
CA LYS A 155 7.11 -5.50 16.89
C LYS A 155 8.33 -5.84 16.05
N VAL A 156 9.44 -6.08 16.70
CA VAL A 156 10.65 -6.62 16.06
C VAL A 156 11.39 -7.54 17.02
N ASP A 157 11.99 -8.58 16.48
CA ASP A 157 12.94 -9.46 17.15
C ASP A 157 14.13 -9.68 16.21
N ILE A 158 15.34 -9.31 16.66
CA ILE A 158 16.60 -9.46 15.92
C ILE A 158 17.54 -10.30 16.77
N PRO A 159 17.49 -11.65 16.65
CA PRO A 159 18.26 -12.56 17.49
C PRO A 159 19.77 -12.35 17.41
N LEU A 160 20.29 -11.98 16.23
CA LEU A 160 21.71 -11.68 16.03
C LEU A 160 22.22 -10.58 16.98
N GLN A 161 21.38 -9.57 17.22
CA GLN A 161 21.70 -8.43 18.09
C GLN A 161 21.21 -8.61 19.52
N GLY A 162 20.45 -9.70 19.81
CA GLY A 162 19.76 -9.89 21.08
C GLY A 162 18.76 -8.75 21.37
N TYR A 163 18.16 -8.19 20.31
CA TYR A 163 17.29 -7.03 20.39
C TYR A 163 15.83 -7.41 20.13
N THR A 164 14.95 -6.98 21.03
CA THR A 164 13.51 -7.06 20.84
C THR A 164 12.86 -5.72 21.11
N MET A 165 11.81 -5.39 20.36
CA MET A 165 11.01 -4.19 20.57
C MET A 165 9.52 -4.50 20.36
N SER A 166 8.67 -3.89 21.18
CA SER A 166 7.23 -3.84 20.95
C SER A 166 6.66 -2.49 21.36
N THR A 167 5.70 -1.98 20.58
CA THR A 167 4.96 -0.74 20.88
C THR A 167 3.56 -1.05 21.37
N ASN A 168 2.97 -0.08 22.13
CA ASN A 168 1.52 -0.08 22.31
C ASN A 168 0.83 0.19 20.96
N ARG A 169 -0.48 -0.09 20.89
CA ARG A 169 -1.31 0.41 19.79
C ARG A 169 -1.67 1.86 20.05
N GLN A 170 -1.26 2.74 19.14
CA GLN A 170 -1.45 4.19 19.23
C GLN A 170 -2.43 4.66 18.15
N ALA A 171 -3.31 5.62 18.49
CA ALA A 171 -4.29 6.20 17.59
C ALA A 171 -4.06 7.70 17.46
N ASP A 172 -3.86 8.20 16.24
CA ASP A 172 -3.60 9.60 15.95
C ASP A 172 -4.39 10.08 14.73
N TYR A 173 -4.35 11.38 14.47
CA TYR A 173 -5.26 12.03 13.55
C TYR A 173 -4.53 12.66 12.38
N GLY A 174 -5.18 12.59 11.23
CA GLY A 174 -4.81 13.29 10.02
C GLY A 174 -6.04 13.79 9.28
N TYR A 175 -5.81 14.34 8.11
CA TYR A 175 -6.88 14.81 7.23
C TYR A 175 -6.56 14.49 5.77
N LEU A 176 -7.59 14.59 4.94
CA LEU A 176 -7.43 14.63 3.50
C LEU A 176 -8.18 15.83 2.92
N ALA A 177 -7.74 16.29 1.77
CA ALA A 177 -8.41 17.29 0.98
C ALA A 177 -8.25 16.98 -0.51
N GLY A 178 -9.26 17.31 -1.32
CA GLY A 178 -9.15 17.07 -2.75
C GLY A 178 -10.16 17.83 -3.59
N VAL A 179 -9.93 17.74 -4.88
CA VAL A 179 -10.77 18.33 -5.92
C VAL A 179 -10.94 17.33 -7.06
N ALA A 180 -12.14 17.29 -7.64
CA ALA A 180 -12.38 16.46 -8.81
C ALA A 180 -13.08 17.24 -9.92
N TYR A 181 -12.72 16.88 -11.15
CA TYR A 181 -13.37 17.32 -12.36
C TYR A 181 -13.97 16.12 -13.10
N GLU A 182 -15.26 16.21 -13.45
CA GLU A 182 -16.01 15.14 -14.10
C GLU A 182 -16.70 15.63 -15.37
N ARG A 183 -16.63 14.84 -16.43
CA ARG A 183 -17.38 14.99 -17.68
C ARG A 183 -18.09 13.67 -17.98
N PRO A 184 -19.34 13.48 -17.49
CA PRO A 184 -20.07 12.23 -17.63
C PRO A 184 -20.31 11.80 -19.09
N ASP A 185 -20.43 12.76 -20.00
CA ASP A 185 -20.64 12.54 -21.43
C ASP A 185 -19.52 11.73 -22.13
N ILE A 186 -18.29 11.82 -21.60
CA ILE A 186 -17.12 11.08 -22.09
C ILE A 186 -16.51 10.19 -21.00
N ALA A 187 -17.24 9.94 -19.91
CA ALA A 187 -16.78 9.19 -18.75
C ALA A 187 -15.46 9.72 -18.15
N LEU A 188 -15.15 11.00 -18.36
CA LEU A 188 -13.95 11.63 -17.79
C LEU A 188 -14.16 11.91 -16.30
N ARG A 189 -13.20 11.53 -15.51
CA ARG A 189 -12.98 11.99 -14.14
C ARG A 189 -11.49 12.17 -13.91
N VAL A 190 -11.12 13.26 -13.26
CA VAL A 190 -9.78 13.51 -12.72
C VAL A 190 -9.97 13.95 -11.28
N ALA A 191 -9.37 13.24 -10.34
CA ALA A 191 -9.43 13.54 -8.91
C ALA A 191 -8.01 13.69 -8.37
N LEU A 192 -7.75 14.81 -7.71
CA LEU A 192 -6.50 15.07 -6.99
C LEU A 192 -6.78 15.05 -5.50
N THR A 193 -6.12 14.17 -4.79
CA THR A 193 -6.28 13.98 -3.33
C THR A 193 -4.94 14.16 -2.63
N TYR A 194 -4.89 15.03 -1.64
CA TYR A 194 -3.81 15.13 -0.67
C TYR A 194 -4.21 14.42 0.62
N ASN A 195 -3.35 13.57 1.14
CA ASN A 195 -3.46 12.95 2.44
C ASN A 195 -2.35 13.50 3.35
N SER A 196 -2.70 14.06 4.51
CA SER A 196 -1.72 14.58 5.46
C SER A 196 -0.90 13.44 6.07
N ALA A 197 0.30 13.75 6.54
CA ALA A 197 1.02 12.89 7.45
C ALA A 197 0.22 12.61 8.75
N ILE A 198 0.53 11.50 9.41
CA ILE A 198 0.03 11.16 10.76
C ILE A 198 1.23 10.76 11.61
N THR A 199 1.56 11.56 12.61
CA THR A 199 2.64 11.26 13.56
C THR A 199 2.07 10.49 14.74
N HIS A 200 2.68 9.35 15.05
CA HIS A 200 2.35 8.51 16.20
C HIS A 200 3.45 8.60 17.25
N GLU A 201 3.07 8.87 18.49
CA GLU A 201 3.99 8.81 19.64
C GLU A 201 3.78 7.48 20.38
N PHE A 202 4.77 6.59 20.30
CA PHE A 202 4.69 5.25 20.87
C PHE A 202 5.31 5.17 22.26
N SER A 203 4.58 4.51 23.19
CA SER A 203 5.21 3.88 24.34
C SER A 203 5.82 2.56 23.88
N VAL A 204 7.06 2.30 24.27
CA VAL A 204 7.83 1.16 23.76
C VAL A 204 8.47 0.36 24.90
N GLU A 205 8.53 -0.95 24.72
CA GLU A 205 9.37 -1.86 25.49
C GLU A 205 10.51 -2.36 24.59
N GLU A 206 11.74 -2.23 25.06
CA GLU A 206 12.94 -2.75 24.41
C GLU A 206 13.60 -3.77 25.34
N ASN A 207 13.90 -4.95 24.81
CA ASN A 207 14.51 -6.06 25.57
C ASN A 207 13.73 -6.42 26.84
N GLY A 208 12.39 -6.35 26.79
CA GLY A 208 11.50 -6.69 27.89
C GLY A 208 11.42 -5.64 29.01
N ALA A 209 11.92 -4.42 28.77
CA ALA A 209 11.85 -3.31 29.73
C ALA A 209 11.29 -2.04 29.05
N PRO A 210 10.54 -1.20 29.79
CA PRO A 210 10.10 0.09 29.28
C PRO A 210 11.30 0.96 28.83
N SER A 211 11.17 1.59 27.67
CA SER A 211 12.17 2.50 27.11
C SER A 211 11.59 3.89 26.88
N LEU A 212 12.40 4.81 26.36
CA LEU A 212 11.95 6.17 26.04
C LEU A 212 10.94 6.11 24.88
N PRO A 213 9.84 6.88 24.96
CA PRO A 213 8.92 7.03 23.83
C PRO A 213 9.65 7.53 22.58
N PHE A 214 9.16 7.15 21.41
CA PHE A 214 9.64 7.69 20.14
C PHE A 214 8.45 8.02 19.22
N GLU A 215 8.68 8.93 18.29
CA GLU A 215 7.71 9.31 17.28
C GLU A 215 8.04 8.65 15.93
N THR A 216 7.01 8.26 15.20
CA THR A 216 7.12 7.83 13.80
C THR A 216 6.03 8.51 12.99
N THR A 217 6.40 9.12 11.89
CA THR A 217 5.47 9.81 11.00
C THR A 217 5.10 8.93 9.81
N MET A 218 3.82 8.52 9.73
CA MET A 218 3.28 7.95 8.49
C MET A 218 3.20 9.06 7.46
N PRO A 219 3.80 8.88 6.27
CA PRO A 219 4.05 9.99 5.35
C PRO A 219 2.78 10.57 4.73
N GLN A 220 2.86 11.84 4.38
CA GLN A 220 1.88 12.49 3.51
C GLN A 220 1.96 11.91 2.10
N SER A 221 0.88 12.08 1.34
CA SER A 221 0.83 11.60 -0.04
C SER A 221 -0.11 12.40 -0.92
N VAL A 222 0.13 12.32 -2.23
CA VAL A 222 -0.74 12.91 -3.26
C VAL A 222 -1.12 11.84 -4.27
N ASN A 223 -2.44 11.69 -4.51
CA ASN A 223 -2.98 10.83 -5.55
C ASN A 223 -3.58 11.67 -6.66
N LEU A 224 -3.17 11.44 -7.89
CA LEU A 224 -3.87 11.88 -9.09
C LEU A 224 -4.52 10.66 -9.74
N GLU A 225 -5.83 10.52 -9.57
CA GLU A 225 -6.63 9.42 -10.12
C GLU A 225 -7.42 9.93 -11.32
N PHE A 226 -7.37 9.23 -12.44
CA PHE A 226 -8.07 9.64 -13.65
C PHE A 226 -8.73 8.47 -14.37
N GLN A 227 -9.77 8.78 -15.12
CA GLN A 227 -10.39 7.89 -16.10
C GLN A 227 -10.97 8.68 -17.25
N THR A 228 -11.11 8.05 -18.42
CA THR A 228 -11.83 8.62 -19.58
C THR A 228 -12.27 7.53 -20.55
N GLY A 229 -13.41 7.73 -21.19
CA GLY A 229 -13.85 6.89 -22.32
C GLY A 229 -12.98 7.19 -23.55
N ILE A 230 -12.35 6.17 -24.13
CA ILE A 230 -11.50 6.32 -25.33
C ILE A 230 -12.13 5.70 -26.58
N ALA A 231 -13.12 4.83 -26.41
CA ALA A 231 -13.93 4.24 -27.46
C ALA A 231 -15.28 3.78 -26.88
N ALA A 232 -16.19 3.29 -27.72
CA ALA A 232 -17.40 2.63 -27.24
C ALA A 232 -17.03 1.49 -26.30
N ASP A 233 -17.67 1.45 -25.12
CA ASP A 233 -17.50 0.41 -24.10
C ASP A 233 -16.04 0.25 -23.60
N THR A 234 -15.17 1.25 -23.82
CA THR A 234 -13.74 1.17 -23.49
C THR A 234 -13.30 2.39 -22.69
N LEU A 235 -12.71 2.13 -21.52
CA LEU A 235 -12.24 3.12 -20.58
C LEU A 235 -10.71 3.01 -20.43
N LEU A 236 -10.04 4.17 -20.47
CA LEU A 236 -8.68 4.32 -19.98
C LEU A 236 -8.75 4.87 -18.55
N PHE A 237 -7.95 4.34 -17.64
CA PHE A 237 -7.88 4.83 -16.26
C PHE A 237 -6.46 4.70 -15.72
N GLY A 238 -6.16 5.44 -14.66
CA GLY A 238 -4.85 5.36 -14.03
C GLY A 238 -4.75 6.14 -12.75
N VAL A 239 -3.60 5.96 -12.10
CA VAL A 239 -3.20 6.63 -10.87
C VAL A 239 -1.73 7.03 -10.99
N VAL A 240 -1.42 8.25 -10.56
CA VAL A 240 -0.06 8.67 -10.21
C VAL A 240 -0.09 9.00 -8.73
N ARG A 241 0.78 8.35 -7.96
CA ARG A 241 0.84 8.52 -6.52
C ARG A 241 2.26 8.90 -6.10
N TRP A 242 2.39 9.99 -5.35
CA TRP A 242 3.60 10.40 -4.65
C TRP A 242 3.42 10.18 -3.16
N VAL A 243 4.46 9.70 -2.50
CA VAL A 243 4.54 9.48 -1.05
C VAL A 243 5.88 9.99 -0.53
N ASP A 244 5.82 10.78 0.53
CA ASP A 244 6.95 11.41 1.22
C ASP A 244 7.62 10.42 2.18
N TRP A 245 8.19 9.33 1.62
CA TRP A 245 8.81 8.28 2.41
C TRP A 245 10.08 8.73 3.11
N SER A 246 10.75 9.77 2.63
CA SER A 246 11.97 10.31 3.25
C SER A 246 11.75 10.88 4.66
N GLU A 247 10.50 11.17 5.04
CA GLU A 247 10.13 11.59 6.40
C GLU A 247 9.83 10.41 7.35
N PHE A 248 9.83 9.17 6.84
CA PHE A 248 9.52 7.99 7.65
C PHE A 248 10.76 7.47 8.36
N ASP A 249 10.67 7.37 9.68
CA ASP A 249 11.75 6.87 10.54
C ASP A 249 11.18 6.11 11.74
N ILE A 250 11.81 4.99 12.07
CA ILE A 250 11.58 4.23 13.31
C ILE A 250 12.92 4.14 14.03
N SER A 251 13.10 4.96 15.07
CA SER A 251 14.37 5.08 15.83
C SER A 251 14.15 4.90 17.33
N PRO A 252 13.91 3.66 17.81
CA PRO A 252 13.82 3.38 19.23
C PRO A 252 15.15 3.70 19.94
N ALA A 253 15.07 4.30 21.13
CA ALA A 253 16.24 4.85 21.82
C ALA A 253 17.30 3.78 22.16
N GLY A 254 16.88 2.58 22.57
CA GLY A 254 17.80 1.48 22.87
C GLY A 254 18.50 0.94 21.64
N TYR A 255 17.77 0.82 20.51
CA TYR A 255 18.38 0.43 19.23
C TYR A 255 19.40 1.45 18.74
N ALA A 256 19.04 2.73 18.69
CA ALA A 256 19.94 3.81 18.29
C ALA A 256 21.21 3.87 19.19
N MET A 257 21.05 3.66 20.50
CA MET A 257 22.20 3.60 21.42
C MET A 257 23.12 2.40 21.14
N ALA A 258 22.55 1.25 20.80
CA ALA A 258 23.32 0.02 20.54
C ALA A 258 24.05 0.06 19.18
N THR A 259 23.51 0.75 18.19
CA THR A 259 24.04 0.82 16.82
C THR A 259 24.88 2.08 16.55
N GLY A 260 24.89 3.04 17.47
CA GLY A 260 25.63 4.28 17.31
C GLY A 260 24.85 5.39 16.60
N GLY A 261 23.52 5.25 16.56
CA GLY A 261 22.59 6.27 16.02
C GLY A 261 21.80 5.82 14.79
N ASP A 262 21.89 4.55 14.39
CA ASP A 262 21.15 4.05 13.23
C ASP A 262 19.66 3.94 13.53
N SER A 263 18.84 4.18 12.52
CA SER A 263 17.41 3.88 12.54
C SER A 263 17.15 2.39 12.37
N LEU A 264 16.11 1.88 13.02
CA LEU A 264 15.66 0.50 12.82
C LEU A 264 15.06 0.32 11.42
N VAL A 265 14.28 1.31 10.95
CA VAL A 265 13.74 1.43 9.58
C VAL A 265 13.71 2.89 9.19
N SER A 266 14.24 3.24 8.04
CA SER A 266 14.10 4.55 7.40
C SER A 266 14.14 4.40 5.88
N TYR A 267 13.69 5.42 5.17
CA TYR A 267 13.78 5.51 3.71
C TYR A 267 14.46 6.82 3.33
N ASP A 268 15.39 6.75 2.38
CA ASP A 268 16.20 7.92 1.98
C ASP A 268 15.50 8.78 0.91
N GLU A 269 14.57 8.22 0.17
CA GLU A 269 13.94 8.86 -0.98
C GLU A 269 12.41 8.71 -0.97
N ASP A 270 11.73 9.71 -1.51
CA ASP A 270 10.30 9.64 -1.81
C ASP A 270 10.02 8.68 -2.94
N THR A 271 8.80 8.15 -2.99
CA THR A 271 8.37 7.30 -4.11
C THR A 271 7.34 7.98 -4.98
N VAL A 272 7.41 7.69 -6.28
CA VAL A 272 6.35 8.00 -7.24
C VAL A 272 5.99 6.73 -7.99
N SER A 273 4.77 6.27 -7.77
CA SER A 273 4.23 5.11 -8.47
C SER A 273 3.21 5.51 -9.53
N TYR A 274 3.17 4.72 -10.59
CA TYR A 274 2.30 4.91 -11.75
C TYR A 274 1.50 3.65 -11.98
N ARG A 275 0.21 3.80 -12.27
CA ARG A 275 -0.62 2.69 -12.75
C ARG A 275 -1.47 3.19 -13.91
N LEU A 276 -1.50 2.40 -14.99
CA LEU A 276 -2.34 2.63 -16.15
C LEU A 276 -3.13 1.38 -16.44
N GLY A 277 -4.40 1.54 -16.79
CA GLY A 277 -5.27 0.43 -17.12
C GLY A 277 -6.22 0.75 -18.27
N ILE A 278 -6.59 -0.30 -18.97
CA ILE A 278 -7.65 -0.27 -19.97
C ILE A 278 -8.75 -1.25 -19.56
N GLY A 279 -9.98 -0.76 -19.52
CA GLY A 279 -11.16 -1.54 -19.20
C GLY A 279 -12.12 -1.62 -20.39
N ARG A 280 -12.74 -2.77 -20.59
CA ARG A 280 -13.73 -2.97 -21.63
C ARG A 280 -14.97 -3.69 -21.10
N GLN A 281 -16.11 -3.15 -21.44
CA GLN A 281 -17.40 -3.82 -21.24
C GLN A 281 -17.66 -4.75 -22.43
N PHE A 282 -17.84 -6.05 -22.16
CA PHE A 282 -18.07 -7.08 -23.17
C PHE A 282 -19.55 -7.32 -23.38
N THR A 283 -20.32 -7.25 -22.30
CA THR A 283 -21.79 -7.38 -22.28
C THR A 283 -22.37 -6.43 -21.23
N ASP A 284 -23.69 -6.33 -21.13
CA ASP A 284 -24.33 -5.53 -20.08
C ASP A 284 -23.92 -5.97 -18.65
N ALA A 285 -23.55 -7.24 -18.46
CA ALA A 285 -23.19 -7.83 -17.18
C ALA A 285 -21.67 -7.98 -16.98
N TRP A 286 -20.88 -8.18 -18.04
CA TRP A 286 -19.47 -8.52 -17.92
C TRP A 286 -18.55 -7.43 -18.47
N SER A 287 -17.54 -7.13 -17.70
CA SER A 287 -16.42 -6.29 -18.13
C SER A 287 -15.08 -6.88 -17.66
N GLY A 288 -13.99 -6.47 -18.30
CA GLY A 288 -12.65 -6.87 -17.93
C GLY A 288 -11.68 -5.71 -18.03
N ALA A 289 -10.55 -5.83 -17.36
CA ALA A 289 -9.46 -4.85 -17.39
C ALA A 289 -8.10 -5.50 -17.44
N LEU A 290 -7.17 -4.77 -18.05
CA LEU A 290 -5.74 -5.00 -18.01
C LEU A 290 -5.09 -3.77 -17.37
N THR A 291 -4.12 -3.98 -16.48
CA THR A 291 -3.37 -2.92 -15.81
C THR A 291 -1.88 -3.19 -15.90
N ILE A 292 -1.11 -2.13 -15.98
CA ILE A 292 0.34 -2.12 -15.78
C ILE A 292 0.65 -1.10 -14.70
N GLY A 293 1.65 -1.39 -13.87
CA GLY A 293 2.15 -0.47 -12.84
C GLY A 293 3.67 -0.40 -12.88
N TYR A 294 4.19 0.70 -12.38
CA TYR A 294 5.62 0.95 -12.30
C TYR A 294 5.95 1.87 -11.13
N GLU A 295 7.01 1.55 -10.43
CA GLU A 295 7.67 2.41 -9.46
C GLU A 295 9.18 2.35 -9.72
N GLY A 296 9.84 3.50 -9.74
CA GLY A 296 11.28 3.59 -9.96
C GLY A 296 12.06 3.02 -8.79
N GLN A 297 13.26 2.53 -9.05
CA GLN A 297 14.19 2.15 -8.01
C GLN A 297 14.87 3.39 -7.43
N SER A 298 15.03 3.42 -6.10
CA SER A 298 15.89 4.38 -5.41
C SER A 298 17.36 3.99 -5.52
N SER A 299 18.23 4.94 -5.24
CA SER A 299 19.68 4.72 -5.15
C SER A 299 20.08 4.34 -3.71
N GLY A 300 21.17 3.59 -3.57
CA GLY A 300 21.73 3.24 -2.26
C GLY A 300 21.23 1.92 -1.68
N PHE A 301 21.45 1.76 -0.37
CA PHE A 301 21.04 0.58 0.37
C PHE A 301 19.60 0.72 0.85
N THR A 302 18.86 -0.37 0.81
CA THR A 302 17.54 -0.48 1.44
C THR A 302 17.68 -1.07 2.85
N GLY A 303 16.65 -0.89 3.67
CA GLY A 303 16.62 -1.43 5.03
C GLY A 303 16.54 -2.97 5.04
N ASN A 304 17.22 -3.59 5.99
CA ASN A 304 17.23 -5.04 6.16
C ASN A 304 15.86 -5.64 6.54
N LEU A 305 14.92 -4.84 7.00
CA LEU A 305 13.55 -5.26 7.34
C LEU A 305 12.54 -5.01 6.19
N GLY A 306 13.01 -4.61 5.01
CA GLY A 306 12.19 -4.41 3.82
C GLY A 306 13.06 -4.24 2.58
N PRO A 307 13.83 -5.29 2.18
CA PRO A 307 14.79 -5.21 1.08
C PRO A 307 14.08 -5.30 -0.28
N THR A 308 13.30 -4.28 -0.58
CA THR A 308 12.57 -4.15 -1.84
C THR A 308 12.82 -2.75 -2.43
N ASN A 309 12.87 -2.63 -3.76
CA ASN A 309 13.28 -1.39 -4.42
C ASN A 309 12.63 -1.24 -5.79
N GLY A 310 11.51 -0.50 -5.84
CA GLY A 310 10.74 -0.33 -7.05
C GLY A 310 10.08 -1.62 -7.56
N TYR A 311 9.22 -1.51 -8.57
CA TYR A 311 8.53 -2.66 -9.16
C TYR A 311 7.99 -2.37 -10.56
N THR A 312 7.71 -3.46 -11.28
CA THR A 312 6.84 -3.44 -12.47
C THR A 312 5.72 -4.45 -12.27
N THR A 313 4.47 -4.05 -12.52
CA THR A 313 3.31 -4.94 -12.33
C THR A 313 2.50 -5.12 -13.60
N VAL A 314 1.87 -6.30 -13.71
CA VAL A 314 0.83 -6.58 -14.69
C VAL A 314 -0.34 -7.23 -13.98
N GLY A 315 -1.55 -6.72 -14.21
CA GLY A 315 -2.76 -7.22 -13.58
C GLY A 315 -3.90 -7.41 -14.57
N VAL A 316 -4.74 -8.38 -14.29
CA VAL A 316 -5.99 -8.62 -15.00
C VAL A 316 -7.14 -8.72 -14.03
N ALA A 317 -8.30 -8.18 -14.42
CA ALA A 317 -9.50 -8.25 -13.60
C ALA A 317 -10.74 -8.49 -14.47
N ALA A 318 -11.74 -9.15 -13.89
CA ALA A 318 -13.07 -9.29 -14.47
C ALA A 318 -14.12 -8.78 -13.48
N SER A 319 -15.16 -8.13 -13.99
CA SER A 319 -16.29 -7.67 -13.19
C SER A 319 -17.58 -8.24 -13.73
N TYR A 320 -18.45 -8.65 -12.81
CA TYR A 320 -19.81 -9.07 -13.06
C TYR A 320 -20.79 -8.14 -12.35
N THR A 321 -21.71 -7.56 -13.10
CA THR A 321 -22.75 -6.66 -12.61
C THR A 321 -24.10 -7.35 -12.73
N HIS A 322 -24.85 -7.40 -11.63
CA HIS A 322 -26.21 -7.91 -11.58
C HIS A 322 -27.06 -7.01 -10.70
N ASP A 323 -28.07 -6.39 -11.29
CA ASP A 323 -28.92 -5.39 -10.64
C ASP A 323 -28.07 -4.26 -9.99
N ASN A 324 -28.13 -4.17 -8.68
CA ASN A 324 -27.42 -3.17 -7.90
C ASN A 324 -26.07 -3.65 -7.33
N MET A 325 -25.65 -4.87 -7.64
CA MET A 325 -24.41 -5.48 -7.16
C MET A 325 -23.38 -5.57 -8.27
N LYS A 326 -22.13 -5.23 -7.96
CA LYS A 326 -20.97 -5.43 -8.82
C LYS A 326 -19.90 -6.21 -8.08
N ILE A 327 -19.50 -7.34 -8.63
CA ILE A 327 -18.40 -8.16 -8.13
C ILE A 327 -17.23 -7.99 -9.08
N THR A 328 -16.07 -7.62 -8.57
CA THR A 328 -14.81 -7.56 -9.34
C THR A 328 -13.79 -8.49 -8.70
N ALA A 329 -13.19 -9.36 -9.49
CA ALA A 329 -12.09 -10.22 -9.08
C ALA A 329 -10.90 -9.99 -10.00
N GLY A 330 -9.68 -10.04 -9.43
CA GLY A 330 -8.45 -9.80 -10.19
C GLY A 330 -7.26 -10.54 -9.61
N ILE A 331 -6.24 -10.67 -10.46
CA ILE A 331 -4.91 -11.15 -10.10
C ILE A 331 -3.87 -10.19 -10.65
N GLN A 332 -2.76 -10.07 -9.95
CA GLN A 332 -1.63 -9.21 -10.32
C GLN A 332 -0.31 -9.95 -10.05
N TYR A 333 0.62 -9.81 -10.96
CA TYR A 333 2.01 -10.19 -10.78
C TYR A 333 2.86 -8.93 -10.68
N ALA A 334 3.81 -8.92 -9.75
CA ALA A 334 4.82 -7.89 -9.59
C ALA A 334 6.21 -8.50 -9.73
N ALA A 335 7.02 -7.95 -10.62
CA ALA A 335 8.46 -8.11 -10.61
C ALA A 335 9.03 -7.00 -9.71
N ILE A 336 9.65 -7.38 -8.61
CA ILE A 336 10.27 -6.46 -7.64
C ILE A 336 11.68 -6.16 -8.11
N GLY A 337 12.08 -4.90 -8.05
CA GLY A 337 13.39 -4.45 -8.47
C GLY A 337 14.49 -4.89 -7.52
N GLU A 338 15.73 -4.86 -8.01
CA GLU A 338 16.92 -5.19 -7.23
C GLU A 338 17.08 -4.25 -6.03
N ALA A 339 17.38 -4.82 -4.87
CA ALA A 339 17.68 -4.10 -3.65
C ALA A 339 19.01 -4.59 -3.06
N ASN A 340 19.78 -3.67 -2.52
CA ASN A 340 21.02 -3.98 -1.82
C ASN A 340 20.90 -3.55 -0.36
N THR A 341 21.32 -4.39 0.57
CA THR A 341 21.35 -4.08 2.00
C THR A 341 22.76 -4.18 2.57
N ASP A 342 23.02 -3.41 3.63
CA ASP A 342 24.27 -3.46 4.37
C ASP A 342 24.06 -4.18 5.71
N LEU A 343 24.84 -5.23 5.97
CA LEU A 343 24.85 -5.99 7.21
C LEU A 343 26.07 -5.64 8.09
N GLY A 344 26.73 -4.51 7.81
CA GLY A 344 27.90 -4.03 8.55
C GLY A 344 29.08 -5.00 8.44
N ALA A 345 29.49 -5.58 9.55
CA ALA A 345 30.66 -6.49 9.60
C ALA A 345 30.47 -7.78 8.77
N PHE A 346 29.24 -8.13 8.38
CA PHE A 346 28.95 -9.31 7.56
C PHE A 346 28.96 -9.03 6.04
N GLY A 347 29.15 -7.75 5.65
CA GLY A 347 29.14 -7.31 4.27
C GLY A 347 27.75 -6.96 3.74
N THR A 348 27.61 -6.94 2.42
CA THR A 348 26.39 -6.55 1.72
C THR A 348 25.62 -7.79 1.22
N THR A 349 24.32 -7.61 1.01
CA THR A 349 23.43 -8.63 0.44
C THR A 349 22.72 -8.02 -0.76
N THR A 350 22.71 -8.75 -1.86
CA THR A 350 21.92 -8.43 -3.05
C THR A 350 20.64 -9.26 -3.05
N PHE A 351 19.50 -8.57 -3.18
CA PHE A 351 18.16 -9.12 -3.34
C PHE A 351 17.71 -8.89 -4.78
N ASP A 352 17.68 -9.93 -5.59
CA ASP A 352 17.33 -9.88 -7.00
C ASP A 352 16.34 -10.97 -7.40
N ASP A 353 15.79 -10.90 -8.61
CA ASP A 353 14.81 -11.85 -9.15
C ASP A 353 13.57 -12.05 -8.26
N ASN A 354 13.24 -11.05 -7.45
CA ASN A 354 12.13 -11.07 -6.50
C ASN A 354 10.79 -10.76 -7.15
N SER A 355 9.73 -11.32 -6.60
CA SER A 355 8.40 -11.15 -7.17
C SER A 355 7.29 -11.22 -6.11
N ALA A 356 6.08 -10.81 -6.49
CA ALA A 356 4.89 -11.06 -5.69
C ALA A 356 3.69 -11.39 -6.59
N ILE A 357 2.79 -12.23 -6.09
CA ILE A 357 1.50 -12.50 -6.71
C ILE A 357 0.41 -12.06 -5.75
N GLY A 358 -0.50 -11.25 -6.26
CA GLY A 358 -1.68 -10.82 -5.54
C GLY A 358 -2.98 -11.30 -6.18
N ALA A 359 -3.98 -11.63 -5.36
CA ALA A 359 -5.34 -11.92 -5.80
C ALA A 359 -6.35 -11.17 -4.93
N GLY A 360 -7.46 -10.67 -5.49
CA GLY A 360 -8.45 -9.95 -4.70
C GLY A 360 -9.85 -9.95 -5.29
N VAL A 361 -10.77 -9.61 -4.41
CA VAL A 361 -12.17 -9.48 -4.73
C VAL A 361 -12.73 -8.19 -4.11
N ARG A 362 -13.59 -7.51 -4.87
CA ARG A 362 -14.38 -6.37 -4.43
C ARG A 362 -15.84 -6.63 -4.73
N ILE A 363 -16.70 -6.34 -3.77
CA ILE A 363 -18.16 -6.42 -3.92
C ILE A 363 -18.72 -5.05 -3.56
N GLY A 364 -19.36 -4.40 -4.54
CA GLY A 364 -20.00 -3.10 -4.38
C GLY A 364 -21.52 -3.23 -4.56
N PHE A 365 -22.26 -2.45 -3.77
CA PHE A 365 -23.73 -2.36 -3.80
C PHE A 365 -24.15 -0.91 -3.94
N SER A 366 -24.96 -0.61 -4.96
CA SER A 366 -25.57 0.70 -5.20
C SER A 366 -27.05 0.70 -4.80
N TYR A 367 -27.52 1.77 -4.15
CA TYR A 367 -28.92 1.89 -3.67
C TYR A 367 -29.59 3.13 -4.23
#